data_890f419c72bd36c415b948f9fe9d1137
#
_entry.id   890f419c72bd36c415b948f9fe9d1137
#
_cell.length_a   1.000
_cell.length_b   1.000
_cell.length_c   1.000
_cell.angle_alpha   90.00
_cell.angle_beta   90.00
_cell.angle_gamma   90.00
#
_symmetry.space_group_name_H-M   'P 1'
#
loop_
_entity.id
_entity.type
_entity.pdbx_description
1 polymer ?
#
loop_
_entity_poly.entity_id
_entity_poly.type
_entity_poly.pdbx_seq_one_letter_code
_entity_poly.pdbx_strand_id
1 'polypeptide(L)'
;MTTTAAGRLHHKPDEADRELLNQLQAGLALVREPYAEVGARLGMDEEEVLGRLARLKQAAIVRQLSAIFDTRALGYTSSLVAARYPDERLFEAARIVGGHPGVSHNYRRTHAFNLWYTLAVEPDSRLGLQATMERLAAATGAESMRLLPTLKLYKINVQLDMTGAQPTDAKEEAPRPAPTRGDGVAPTADDKRMIAVLQRDLPLEPRPFDRWAAAAGVDAEQLLSAARVFVARSYMRRFAAVLNHRRAGFGANGMAVWRVPEDELEELGPRMAAFKAVSHCYRRPTYPDWPYSIFTMVHARSKDACEQAIAAIAEETGITDPGRRAVLYSTYEFKKIRLMYFTPGYREWEDLALAGAPLPRWGG
;
A
#
# COMPACT_ATOMS: atom_id res chain seq x y z
N MET A 1 -35.77 4.75 -2.78
CA MET A 1 -35.70 3.39 -2.22
C MET A 1 -34.26 3.15 -1.83
N THR A 2 -33.96 3.23 -0.56
CA THR A 2 -32.63 3.10 0.06
C THR A 2 -32.29 1.62 0.14
N THR A 3 -31.28 1.18 -0.63
CA THR A 3 -30.75 -0.17 -0.54
C THR A 3 -29.82 -0.23 0.67
N THR A 4 -30.33 -0.83 1.75
CA THR A 4 -29.57 -1.19 2.95
C THR A 4 -28.48 -2.20 2.60
N ALA A 5 -27.26 -1.91 3.04
CA ALA A 5 -26.10 -2.80 2.94
C ALA A 5 -26.43 -4.17 3.57
N ALA A 6 -26.35 -5.24 2.77
CA ALA A 6 -26.58 -6.61 3.15
C ALA A 6 -25.77 -7.00 4.38
N GLY A 7 -26.42 -7.66 5.33
CA GLY A 7 -26.00 -8.03 6.67
C GLY A 7 -24.58 -8.59 6.79
N ARG A 8 -23.66 -7.76 7.28
CA ARG A 8 -22.38 -8.23 7.77
C ARG A 8 -22.60 -8.79 9.16
N LEU A 9 -22.41 -10.09 9.33
CA LEU A 9 -22.43 -10.73 10.62
C LEU A 9 -21.43 -10.05 11.57
N HIS A 10 -21.90 -9.59 12.73
CA HIS A 10 -21.04 -9.12 13.81
C HIS A 10 -20.35 -10.33 14.45
N HIS A 11 -19.19 -10.74 13.90
CA HIS A 11 -18.36 -11.76 14.52
C HIS A 11 -17.31 -11.08 15.40
N LYS A 12 -17.34 -11.39 16.71
CA LYS A 12 -16.29 -10.99 17.65
C LYS A 12 -15.32 -12.16 17.77
N PRO A 13 -14.05 -12.00 17.35
CA PRO A 13 -13.05 -13.06 17.43
C PRO A 13 -12.90 -13.59 18.86
N ASP A 14 -13.02 -14.90 19.05
CA ASP A 14 -12.66 -15.59 20.27
C ASP A 14 -11.13 -15.72 20.43
N GLU A 15 -10.67 -16.43 21.47
CA GLU A 15 -9.24 -16.60 21.73
C GLU A 15 -8.55 -17.41 20.63
N ALA A 16 -9.17 -18.51 20.20
CA ALA A 16 -8.67 -19.35 19.11
C ALA A 16 -8.63 -18.60 17.77
N ASP A 17 -9.61 -17.75 17.48
CA ASP A 17 -9.58 -16.87 16.30
C ASP A 17 -8.41 -15.88 16.36
N ARG A 18 -8.08 -15.34 17.54
CA ARG A 18 -6.97 -14.40 17.71
C ARG A 18 -5.62 -15.10 17.52
N GLU A 19 -5.45 -16.29 18.05
CA GLU A 19 -4.24 -17.11 17.86
C GLU A 19 -4.06 -17.47 16.37
N LEU A 20 -5.14 -17.92 15.71
CA LEU A 20 -5.18 -18.19 14.28
C LEU A 20 -4.78 -16.94 13.45
N LEU A 21 -5.35 -15.77 13.77
CA LEU A 21 -5.01 -14.52 13.11
C LEU A 21 -3.55 -14.14 13.32
N ASN A 22 -3.00 -14.30 14.53
CA ASN A 22 -1.60 -14.03 14.82
C ASN A 22 -0.67 -14.95 14.01
N GLN A 23 -0.96 -16.25 14.00
CA GLN A 23 -0.20 -17.24 13.20
C GLN A 23 -0.23 -16.90 11.71
N LEU A 24 -1.40 -16.58 11.16
CA LEU A 24 -1.55 -16.28 9.74
C LEU A 24 -0.95 -14.92 9.34
N GLN A 25 -0.87 -13.94 10.25
CA GLN A 25 -0.16 -12.68 10.00
C GLN A 25 1.35 -12.85 10.02
N ALA A 26 1.86 -13.72 10.88
CA ALA A 26 3.28 -14.05 10.92
C ALA A 26 3.73 -14.73 9.62
N GLY A 27 2.92 -15.65 9.11
CA GLY A 27 3.15 -16.31 7.83
C GLY A 27 2.46 -17.67 7.72
N LEU A 28 2.02 -17.99 6.51
CA LEU A 28 1.52 -19.31 6.14
C LEU A 28 2.67 -20.16 5.58
N ALA A 29 2.77 -21.41 5.99
CA ALA A 29 3.75 -22.34 5.47
C ALA A 29 3.51 -22.61 3.97
N LEU A 30 4.58 -22.60 3.18
CA LEU A 30 4.55 -22.88 1.75
C LEU A 30 4.63 -24.41 1.53
N VAL A 31 3.57 -25.10 1.92
CA VAL A 31 3.38 -26.55 1.83
C VAL A 31 2.06 -26.86 1.14
N ARG A 32 1.87 -28.10 0.69
CA ARG A 32 0.70 -28.49 -0.10
C ARG A 32 -0.62 -28.40 0.69
N GLU A 33 -0.57 -28.70 1.99
CA GLU A 33 -1.71 -28.67 2.93
C GLU A 33 -1.47 -27.64 4.05
N PRO A 34 -1.51 -26.33 3.70
CA PRO A 34 -1.06 -25.28 4.62
C PRO A 34 -2.02 -25.08 5.81
N TYR A 35 -3.30 -25.39 5.66
CA TYR A 35 -4.29 -25.24 6.72
C TYR A 35 -4.18 -26.37 7.75
N ALA A 36 -3.85 -27.59 7.31
CA ALA A 36 -3.54 -28.70 8.22
C ALA A 36 -2.28 -28.39 9.07
N GLU A 37 -1.25 -27.79 8.46
CA GLU A 37 -0.03 -27.36 9.15
C GLU A 37 -0.32 -26.29 10.20
N VAL A 38 -1.18 -25.32 9.89
CA VAL A 38 -1.64 -24.30 10.86
C VAL A 38 -2.44 -24.95 11.99
N GLY A 39 -3.36 -25.85 11.65
CA GLY A 39 -4.15 -26.59 12.63
C GLY A 39 -3.30 -27.37 13.60
N ALA A 40 -2.31 -28.12 13.11
CA ALA A 40 -1.38 -28.88 13.93
C ALA A 40 -0.63 -28.00 14.96
N ARG A 41 -0.26 -26.77 14.58
CA ARG A 41 0.41 -25.82 15.49
C ARG A 41 -0.50 -25.26 16.58
N LEU A 42 -1.80 -25.15 16.30
CA LEU A 42 -2.79 -24.53 17.17
C LEU A 42 -3.66 -25.56 17.92
N GLY A 43 -3.42 -26.87 17.69
CA GLY A 43 -4.24 -27.95 18.28
C GLY A 43 -5.65 -28.00 17.70
N MET A 44 -5.83 -27.59 16.43
CA MET A 44 -7.09 -27.61 15.68
C MET A 44 -6.99 -28.60 14.53
N ASP A 45 -8.09 -29.17 14.10
CA ASP A 45 -8.14 -29.88 12.83
C ASP A 45 -8.24 -28.92 11.63
N GLU A 46 -8.01 -29.42 10.43
CA GLU A 46 -8.02 -28.59 9.20
C GLU A 46 -9.41 -28.01 8.92
N GLU A 47 -10.47 -28.78 9.18
CA GLU A 47 -11.85 -28.34 8.96
C GLU A 47 -12.22 -27.17 9.88
N GLU A 48 -11.80 -27.22 11.14
CA GLU A 48 -11.96 -26.12 12.09
C GLU A 48 -11.22 -24.85 11.63
N VAL A 49 -9.97 -24.96 11.18
CA VAL A 49 -9.18 -23.83 10.64
C VAL A 49 -9.90 -23.21 9.44
N LEU A 50 -10.34 -24.02 8.47
CA LEU A 50 -11.06 -23.54 7.29
C LEU A 50 -12.40 -22.88 7.66
N GLY A 51 -13.16 -23.49 8.59
CA GLY A 51 -14.44 -22.94 9.09
C GLY A 51 -14.26 -21.58 9.80
N ARG A 52 -13.23 -21.45 10.65
CA ARG A 52 -12.91 -20.19 11.34
C ARG A 52 -12.50 -19.12 10.33
N LEU A 53 -11.62 -19.44 9.36
CA LEU A 53 -11.20 -18.52 8.31
C LEU A 53 -12.38 -18.05 7.45
N ALA A 54 -13.29 -18.93 7.09
CA ALA A 54 -14.50 -18.57 6.35
C ALA A 54 -15.33 -17.52 7.09
N ARG A 55 -15.57 -17.73 8.41
CA ARG A 55 -16.28 -16.76 9.27
C ARG A 55 -15.52 -15.42 9.37
N LEU A 56 -14.21 -15.45 9.56
CA LEU A 56 -13.38 -14.25 9.66
C LEU A 56 -13.34 -13.45 8.36
N LYS A 57 -13.34 -14.12 7.19
CA LYS A 57 -13.46 -13.47 5.87
C LYS A 57 -14.88 -12.89 5.68
N GLN A 58 -15.94 -13.61 6.02
CA GLN A 58 -17.32 -13.11 5.94
C GLN A 58 -17.53 -11.87 6.82
N ALA A 59 -16.91 -11.86 8.00
CA ALA A 59 -16.91 -10.71 8.91
C ALA A 59 -15.99 -9.56 8.45
N ALA A 60 -15.32 -9.71 7.30
CA ALA A 60 -14.32 -8.77 6.77
C ALA A 60 -13.19 -8.42 7.75
N ILE A 61 -12.84 -9.35 8.66
CA ILE A 61 -11.68 -9.24 9.54
C ILE A 61 -10.43 -9.65 8.75
N VAL A 62 -10.46 -10.84 8.12
CA VAL A 62 -9.47 -11.24 7.12
C VAL A 62 -9.92 -10.71 5.76
N ARG A 63 -9.13 -9.85 5.17
CA ARG A 63 -9.37 -9.30 3.83
C ARG A 63 -8.94 -10.28 2.75
N GLN A 64 -7.80 -10.92 2.95
CA GLN A 64 -7.13 -11.74 1.95
C GLN A 64 -6.02 -12.57 2.61
N LEU A 65 -5.77 -13.75 2.09
CA LEU A 65 -4.61 -14.60 2.40
C LEU A 65 -3.80 -14.80 1.12
N SER A 66 -2.58 -14.28 1.04
CA SER A 66 -1.81 -14.28 -0.22
C SER A 66 -0.34 -13.95 -0.04
N ALA A 67 0.45 -14.16 -1.09
CA ALA A 67 1.82 -13.65 -1.16
C ALA A 67 1.86 -12.12 -1.04
N ILE A 68 2.79 -11.60 -0.26
CA ILE A 68 3.06 -10.16 -0.11
C ILE A 68 4.39 -9.89 -0.80
N PHE A 69 4.30 -9.36 -2.03
CA PHE A 69 5.48 -9.07 -2.85
C PHE A 69 6.06 -7.69 -2.55
N ASP A 70 7.36 -7.54 -2.82
CA ASP A 70 8.05 -6.26 -2.80
C ASP A 70 8.06 -5.65 -4.21
N THR A 71 7.39 -4.51 -4.36
CA THR A 71 7.23 -3.80 -5.63
C THR A 71 8.57 -3.49 -6.31
N ARG A 72 9.59 -3.11 -5.52
CA ARG A 72 10.89 -2.72 -6.04
C ARG A 72 11.74 -3.93 -6.39
N ALA A 73 11.67 -4.99 -5.57
CA ALA A 73 12.37 -6.24 -5.86
C ALA A 73 11.86 -6.90 -7.14
N LEU A 74 10.58 -6.73 -7.46
CA LEU A 74 9.99 -7.17 -8.74
C LEU A 74 10.38 -6.27 -9.94
N GLY A 75 11.18 -5.22 -9.74
CA GLY A 75 11.63 -4.32 -10.81
C GLY A 75 10.64 -3.21 -11.17
N TYR A 76 9.50 -3.09 -10.47
CA TYR A 76 8.57 -1.99 -10.73
C TYR A 76 9.16 -0.65 -10.33
N THR A 77 8.97 0.34 -11.18
CA THR A 77 9.21 1.74 -10.83
C THR A 77 7.92 2.37 -10.35
N SER A 78 7.96 3.03 -9.19
CA SER A 78 6.75 3.63 -8.61
C SER A 78 7.01 4.98 -7.99
N SER A 79 5.98 5.82 -8.02
CA SER A 79 6.00 7.15 -7.40
C SER A 79 4.65 7.49 -6.78
N LEU A 80 4.68 8.35 -5.76
CA LEU A 80 3.54 9.17 -5.42
C LEU A 80 3.41 10.25 -6.49
N VAL A 81 2.19 10.57 -6.88
CA VAL A 81 1.88 11.65 -7.83
C VAL A 81 0.93 12.64 -7.17
N ALA A 82 1.24 13.93 -7.30
CA ALA A 82 0.38 15.03 -6.92
C ALA A 82 -0.10 15.75 -8.18
N ALA A 83 -1.40 16.03 -8.26
CA ALA A 83 -1.97 16.74 -9.38
C ALA A 83 -2.95 17.82 -8.93
N ARG A 84 -3.03 18.90 -9.72
CA ARG A 84 -3.93 20.03 -9.51
C ARG A 84 -4.97 20.07 -10.63
N TYR A 85 -6.23 20.15 -10.21
CA TYR A 85 -7.39 20.24 -11.09
C TYR A 85 -8.38 21.27 -10.59
N PRO A 86 -9.13 21.94 -11.49
CA PRO A 86 -10.39 22.58 -11.13
C PRO A 86 -11.37 21.57 -10.52
N ASP A 87 -12.19 21.99 -9.55
CA ASP A 87 -13.07 21.06 -8.80
C ASP A 87 -14.06 20.32 -9.71
N GLU A 88 -14.57 20.95 -10.76
CA GLU A 88 -15.50 20.36 -11.74
C GLU A 88 -14.88 19.25 -12.58
N ARG A 89 -13.54 19.21 -12.72
CA ARG A 89 -12.83 18.17 -13.48
C ARG A 89 -12.26 17.05 -12.62
N LEU A 90 -12.15 17.28 -11.32
CA LEU A 90 -11.43 16.41 -10.39
C LEU A 90 -11.95 14.96 -10.38
N PHE A 91 -13.29 14.79 -10.33
CA PHE A 91 -13.88 13.46 -10.24
C PHE A 91 -13.69 12.63 -11.52
N GLU A 92 -13.84 13.27 -12.68
CA GLU A 92 -13.60 12.59 -13.96
C GLU A 92 -12.11 12.26 -14.14
N ALA A 93 -11.23 13.20 -13.81
CA ALA A 93 -9.78 12.97 -13.81
C ALA A 93 -9.40 11.80 -12.89
N ALA A 94 -9.97 11.73 -11.70
CA ALA A 94 -9.72 10.65 -10.76
C ALA A 94 -10.16 9.27 -11.29
N ARG A 95 -11.26 9.20 -12.05
CA ARG A 95 -11.73 7.96 -12.70
C ARG A 95 -10.78 7.52 -13.81
N ILE A 96 -10.30 8.44 -14.66
CA ILE A 96 -9.32 8.14 -15.71
C ILE A 96 -7.99 7.70 -15.10
N VAL A 97 -7.46 8.45 -14.13
CA VAL A 97 -6.24 8.07 -13.39
C VAL A 97 -6.40 6.69 -12.73
N GLY A 98 -7.55 6.47 -12.08
CA GLY A 98 -7.86 5.18 -11.44
C GLY A 98 -7.94 4.00 -12.41
N GLY A 99 -8.20 4.25 -13.70
CA GLY A 99 -8.23 3.23 -14.75
C GLY A 99 -6.87 2.60 -15.07
N HIS A 100 -5.76 3.25 -14.71
CA HIS A 100 -4.44 2.65 -14.85
C HIS A 100 -4.25 1.49 -13.85
N PRO A 101 -3.80 0.30 -14.27
CA PRO A 101 -3.64 -0.88 -13.40
C PRO A 101 -2.63 -0.67 -12.29
N GLY A 102 -1.59 0.13 -12.51
CA GLY A 102 -0.57 0.51 -11.53
C GLY A 102 -1.00 1.58 -10.52
N VAL A 103 -2.21 2.11 -10.62
CA VAL A 103 -2.77 3.02 -9.62
C VAL A 103 -3.53 2.22 -8.57
N SER A 104 -2.95 2.09 -7.38
CA SER A 104 -3.55 1.33 -6.27
C SER A 104 -4.27 2.20 -5.25
N HIS A 105 -3.84 3.44 -5.08
CA HIS A 105 -4.39 4.42 -4.15
C HIS A 105 -4.65 5.71 -4.89
N ASN A 106 -5.84 6.31 -4.72
CA ASN A 106 -6.22 7.56 -5.35
C ASN A 106 -7.18 8.32 -4.43
N TYR A 107 -6.78 9.54 -4.04
CA TYR A 107 -7.46 10.35 -3.03
C TYR A 107 -7.63 11.80 -3.44
N ARG A 108 -8.77 12.41 -3.07
CA ARG A 108 -8.88 13.86 -2.95
C ARG A 108 -8.28 14.31 -1.62
N ARG A 109 -7.49 15.39 -1.64
CA ARG A 109 -6.91 16.00 -0.42
C ARG A 109 -7.18 17.50 -0.34
N THR A 110 -7.11 18.02 0.89
CA THR A 110 -7.28 19.45 1.21
C THR A 110 -6.03 20.26 0.85
N HIS A 111 -5.81 20.52 -0.44
CA HIS A 111 -4.68 21.34 -0.92
C HIS A 111 -4.95 21.78 -2.36
N ALA A 112 -4.23 22.78 -2.89
CA ALA A 112 -4.29 23.16 -4.30
C ALA A 112 -3.92 22.00 -5.22
N PHE A 113 -2.91 21.19 -4.86
CA PHE A 113 -2.74 19.87 -5.43
C PHE A 113 -3.76 18.94 -4.77
N ASN A 114 -4.91 18.77 -5.42
CA ASN A 114 -6.11 18.17 -4.82
C ASN A 114 -6.33 16.70 -5.19
N LEU A 115 -5.61 16.14 -6.17
CA LEU A 115 -5.61 14.72 -6.50
C LEU A 115 -4.26 14.08 -6.22
N TRP A 116 -4.28 13.00 -5.43
CA TRP A 116 -3.09 12.29 -4.97
C TRP A 116 -3.23 10.79 -5.22
N TYR A 117 -2.28 10.21 -5.94
CA TYR A 117 -2.31 8.80 -6.25
C TYR A 117 -0.92 8.16 -6.29
N THR A 118 -0.87 6.85 -6.10
CA THR A 118 0.34 6.06 -6.33
C THR A 118 0.31 5.52 -7.74
N LEU A 119 1.38 5.70 -8.50
CA LEU A 119 1.55 5.16 -9.84
C LEU A 119 2.73 4.19 -9.84
N ALA A 120 2.52 2.98 -10.38
CA ALA A 120 3.56 1.98 -10.59
C ALA A 120 3.50 1.50 -12.05
N VAL A 121 4.66 1.27 -12.64
CA VAL A 121 4.81 0.70 -13.98
C VAL A 121 5.69 -0.54 -13.93
N GLU A 122 5.43 -1.48 -14.83
CA GLU A 122 6.19 -2.72 -14.96
C GLU A 122 7.65 -2.48 -15.38
N PRO A 123 8.58 -3.40 -15.07
CA PRO A 123 9.98 -3.26 -15.46
C PRO A 123 10.16 -3.23 -16.99
N ASP A 124 9.28 -3.84 -17.75
CA ASP A 124 9.25 -3.90 -19.21
C ASP A 124 8.23 -2.95 -19.85
N SER A 125 7.77 -1.94 -19.10
CA SER A 125 6.91 -0.87 -19.61
C SER A 125 7.61 -0.11 -20.75
N ARG A 126 6.91 0.04 -21.89
CA ARG A 126 7.39 0.77 -23.07
C ARG A 126 7.40 2.29 -22.88
N LEU A 127 6.47 2.79 -22.04
CA LEU A 127 6.36 4.20 -21.71
C LEU A 127 7.25 4.59 -20.54
N GLY A 128 7.39 3.72 -19.56
CA GLY A 128 8.01 4.07 -18.30
C GLY A 128 7.16 5.05 -17.46
N LEU A 129 7.66 5.37 -16.27
CA LEU A 129 6.88 6.12 -15.27
C LEU A 129 6.59 7.56 -15.70
N GLN A 130 7.58 8.26 -16.29
CA GLN A 130 7.43 9.66 -16.67
C GLN A 130 6.42 9.84 -17.81
N ALA A 131 6.56 9.10 -18.93
CA ALA A 131 5.65 9.23 -20.05
C ALA A 131 4.23 8.71 -19.71
N THR A 132 4.10 7.70 -18.84
CA THR A 132 2.79 7.28 -18.31
C THR A 132 2.10 8.42 -17.55
N MET A 133 2.82 9.12 -16.69
CA MET A 133 2.30 10.29 -15.97
C MET A 133 1.90 11.42 -16.93
N GLU A 134 2.75 11.72 -17.93
CA GLU A 134 2.46 12.75 -18.95
C GLU A 134 1.23 12.39 -19.78
N ARG A 135 1.08 11.12 -20.16
CA ARG A 135 -0.12 10.65 -20.88
C ARG A 135 -1.40 10.77 -20.04
N LEU A 136 -1.32 10.48 -18.73
CA LEU A 136 -2.42 10.72 -17.80
C LEU A 136 -2.72 12.22 -17.66
N ALA A 137 -1.71 13.07 -17.54
CA ALA A 137 -1.86 14.53 -17.46
C ALA A 137 -2.59 15.08 -18.71
N ALA A 138 -2.15 14.68 -19.90
CA ALA A 138 -2.77 15.08 -21.17
C ALA A 138 -4.23 14.59 -21.27
N ALA A 139 -4.50 13.32 -20.89
CA ALA A 139 -5.85 12.75 -20.97
C ALA A 139 -6.84 13.38 -19.99
N THR A 140 -6.35 13.89 -18.85
CA THR A 140 -7.19 14.46 -17.78
C THR A 140 -7.23 15.99 -17.79
N GLY A 141 -6.32 16.64 -18.53
CA GLY A 141 -6.17 18.10 -18.55
C GLY A 141 -5.76 18.67 -17.20
N ALA A 142 -4.77 18.06 -16.56
CA ALA A 142 -4.21 18.54 -15.31
C ALA A 142 -3.55 19.92 -15.50
N GLU A 143 -3.81 20.88 -14.60
CA GLU A 143 -3.11 22.16 -14.58
C GLU A 143 -1.64 21.99 -14.17
N SER A 144 -1.37 21.07 -13.28
CA SER A 144 -0.03 20.64 -12.88
C SER A 144 -0.08 19.20 -12.39
N MET A 145 0.95 18.42 -12.74
CA MET A 145 1.10 17.05 -12.27
C MET A 145 2.59 16.78 -12.00
N ARG A 146 2.91 16.26 -10.82
CA ARG A 146 4.28 16.09 -10.34
C ARG A 146 4.53 14.68 -9.85
N LEU A 147 5.59 14.05 -10.35
CA LEU A 147 6.13 12.82 -9.79
C LEU A 147 6.89 13.15 -8.50
N LEU A 148 6.58 12.43 -7.45
CA LEU A 148 7.19 12.58 -6.14
C LEU A 148 7.81 11.24 -5.69
N PRO A 149 8.85 10.74 -6.40
CA PRO A 149 9.53 9.51 -6.03
C PRO A 149 10.19 9.65 -4.65
N THR A 150 10.41 8.53 -3.99
CA THR A 150 11.15 8.50 -2.73
C THR A 150 12.64 8.65 -3.01
N LEU A 151 13.23 9.79 -2.68
CA LEU A 151 14.68 10.03 -2.76
C LEU A 151 15.39 9.40 -1.57
N LYS A 152 14.83 9.56 -0.36
CA LYS A 152 15.32 8.94 0.87
C LYS A 152 14.15 8.51 1.75
N LEU A 153 14.29 7.35 2.38
CA LEU A 153 13.36 6.82 3.36
C LEU A 153 13.99 6.98 4.76
N TYR A 154 13.34 7.76 5.61
CA TYR A 154 13.74 7.92 7.01
C TYR A 154 13.00 6.94 7.92
N LYS A 155 11.71 6.69 7.66
CA LYS A 155 10.89 5.75 8.43
C LYS A 155 9.81 5.09 7.60
N ILE A 156 9.62 3.79 7.81
CA ILE A 156 8.42 3.05 7.43
C ILE A 156 8.11 2.06 8.55
N ASN A 157 7.16 2.39 9.40
CA ASN A 157 6.72 1.54 10.49
C ASN A 157 5.23 1.80 10.77
N VAL A 158 4.38 0.80 10.56
CA VAL A 158 2.96 0.85 10.86
C VAL A 158 2.70 0.01 12.10
N GLN A 159 3.35 0.36 13.22
CA GLN A 159 2.94 -0.15 14.54
C GLN A 159 2.00 0.86 15.18
N LEU A 160 0.72 0.58 15.08
CA LEU A 160 -0.31 1.39 15.73
C LEU A 160 -0.44 0.95 17.18
N ASP A 161 -0.25 1.89 18.12
CA ASP A 161 -0.45 1.61 19.54
C ASP A 161 -1.93 1.36 19.84
N MET A 162 -2.26 0.10 20.15
CA MET A 162 -3.62 -0.33 20.51
C MET A 162 -4.00 0.06 21.93
N THR A 163 -3.04 0.44 22.79
CA THR A 163 -3.28 0.75 24.21
C THR A 163 -3.73 2.19 24.43
N GLY A 164 -3.35 3.10 23.55
CA GLY A 164 -3.86 4.48 23.49
C GLY A 164 -3.39 5.43 24.57
N ALA A 165 -2.31 5.11 25.25
CA ALA A 165 -1.80 5.90 26.37
C ALA A 165 -0.55 6.75 25.99
N GLN A 166 -0.18 6.82 24.71
CA GLN A 166 1.07 7.51 24.34
C GLN A 166 0.85 9.02 24.12
N PRO A 167 1.73 9.88 24.67
CA PRO A 167 1.75 11.31 24.39
C PRO A 167 1.97 11.59 22.89
N THR A 168 1.43 12.70 22.39
CA THR A 168 1.52 13.10 20.97
C THR A 168 2.96 13.42 20.52
N ASP A 169 3.84 13.75 21.45
CA ASP A 169 5.28 14.04 21.29
C ASP A 169 6.19 12.85 21.57
N ALA A 170 5.63 11.67 21.91
CA ALA A 170 6.42 10.49 22.21
C ALA A 170 7.34 10.10 21.04
N LYS A 171 8.61 9.85 21.35
CA LYS A 171 9.64 9.42 20.40
C LYS A 171 10.00 7.95 20.60
N GLU A 172 10.54 7.32 19.57
CA GLU A 172 11.10 5.97 19.61
C GLU A 172 12.59 6.00 19.24
N GLU A 173 13.33 4.95 19.62
CA GLU A 173 14.71 4.76 19.16
C GLU A 173 14.78 4.75 17.63
N ALA A 174 15.97 5.05 17.10
CA ALA A 174 16.22 5.24 15.68
C ALA A 174 15.42 4.31 14.76
N PRO A 175 14.84 4.84 13.68
CA PRO A 175 14.03 4.04 12.75
C PRO A 175 14.80 2.82 12.25
N ARG A 176 14.13 1.67 12.16
CA ARG A 176 14.73 0.48 11.57
C ARG A 176 15.14 0.75 10.13
N PRO A 177 16.31 0.27 9.66
CA PRO A 177 16.72 0.40 8.28
C PRO A 177 15.62 -0.11 7.33
N ALA A 178 15.48 0.56 6.19
CA ALA A 178 14.58 0.05 5.14
C ALA A 178 15.03 -1.36 4.73
N PRO A 179 14.08 -2.27 4.44
CA PRO A 179 14.42 -3.60 3.96
C PRO A 179 15.31 -3.51 2.72
N THR A 180 16.33 -4.37 2.65
CA THR A 180 17.23 -4.48 1.51
C THR A 180 16.44 -4.76 0.23
N ARG A 181 16.88 -4.16 -0.87
CA ARG A 181 16.37 -4.51 -2.21
C ARG A 181 16.69 -5.98 -2.49
N GLY A 182 15.86 -6.65 -3.32
CA GLY A 182 16.17 -7.98 -3.84
C GLY A 182 17.52 -8.05 -4.57
N ASP A 183 17.90 -9.21 -5.03
CA ASP A 183 19.19 -9.50 -5.69
C ASP A 183 19.45 -8.75 -7.01
N GLY A 184 18.49 -7.93 -7.45
CA GLY A 184 18.58 -7.13 -8.68
C GLY A 184 18.30 -7.90 -9.97
N VAL A 185 18.02 -9.21 -9.87
CA VAL A 185 17.67 -10.04 -11.03
C VAL A 185 16.19 -9.85 -11.36
N ALA A 186 15.86 -9.58 -12.61
CA ALA A 186 14.47 -9.43 -13.04
C ALA A 186 13.72 -10.76 -13.04
N PRO A 187 12.42 -10.78 -12.69
CA PRO A 187 11.58 -11.97 -12.82
C PRO A 187 11.50 -12.46 -14.28
N THR A 188 11.70 -13.76 -14.48
CA THR A 188 11.51 -14.42 -15.78
C THR A 188 10.03 -14.45 -16.18
N ALA A 189 9.72 -14.87 -17.42
CA ALA A 189 8.33 -15.03 -17.86
C ALA A 189 7.58 -16.08 -17.01
N ASP A 190 8.26 -17.13 -16.58
CA ASP A 190 7.70 -18.18 -15.72
C ASP A 190 7.47 -17.64 -14.31
N ASP A 191 8.42 -16.89 -13.75
CA ASP A 191 8.24 -16.20 -12.47
C ASP A 191 7.01 -15.28 -12.50
N LYS A 192 6.85 -14.49 -13.56
CA LYS A 192 5.71 -13.59 -13.72
C LYS A 192 4.37 -14.33 -13.70
N ARG A 193 4.27 -15.51 -14.38
CA ARG A 193 3.07 -16.34 -14.35
C ARG A 193 2.76 -16.86 -12.94
N MET A 194 3.78 -17.33 -12.21
CA MET A 194 3.62 -17.83 -10.84
C MET A 194 3.30 -16.70 -9.86
N ILE A 195 3.92 -15.53 -9.99
CA ILE A 195 3.59 -14.33 -9.21
C ILE A 195 2.13 -13.92 -9.41
N ALA A 196 1.64 -13.95 -10.67
CA ALA A 196 0.28 -13.57 -11.01
C ALA A 196 -0.79 -14.44 -10.33
N VAL A 197 -0.51 -15.70 -10.01
CA VAL A 197 -1.42 -16.56 -9.24
C VAL A 197 -1.22 -16.44 -7.74
N LEU A 198 0.03 -16.41 -7.25
CA LEU A 198 0.36 -16.35 -5.82
C LEU A 198 -0.14 -15.07 -5.13
N GLN A 199 -0.32 -13.97 -5.86
CA GLN A 199 -0.84 -12.72 -5.32
C GLN A 199 -2.36 -12.71 -5.12
N ARG A 200 -3.09 -13.69 -5.62
CA ARG A 200 -4.54 -13.80 -5.45
C ARG A 200 -4.90 -14.19 -4.02
N ASP A 201 -6.16 -14.14 -3.69
CA ASP A 201 -6.67 -14.62 -2.40
C ASP A 201 -6.72 -16.14 -2.39
N LEU A 202 -6.00 -16.77 -1.45
CA LEU A 202 -5.86 -18.23 -1.37
C LEU A 202 -7.23 -18.88 -1.13
N PRO A 203 -7.61 -19.89 -1.93
CA PRO A 203 -8.84 -20.64 -1.71
C PRO A 203 -8.87 -21.31 -0.33
N LEU A 204 -10.07 -21.36 0.27
CA LEU A 204 -10.29 -22.10 1.52
C LEU A 204 -10.62 -23.56 1.20
N GLU A 205 -9.62 -24.32 0.82
CA GLU A 205 -9.69 -25.76 0.50
C GLU A 205 -8.41 -26.45 0.95
N PRO A 206 -8.40 -27.77 1.24
CA PRO A 206 -7.24 -28.46 1.80
C PRO A 206 -5.95 -28.30 0.99
N ARG A 207 -6.04 -28.31 -0.34
CA ARG A 207 -4.90 -28.19 -1.27
C ARG A 207 -5.02 -26.97 -2.16
N PRO A 208 -4.96 -25.75 -1.62
CA PRO A 208 -5.29 -24.55 -2.36
C PRO A 208 -4.30 -24.21 -3.47
N PHE A 209 -3.07 -24.68 -3.38
CA PHE A 209 -2.03 -24.43 -4.38
C PHE A 209 -2.18 -25.29 -5.64
N ASP A 210 -2.86 -26.45 -5.58
CA ASP A 210 -3.05 -27.34 -6.74
C ASP A 210 -3.79 -26.62 -7.88
N ARG A 211 -4.86 -25.89 -7.55
CA ARG A 211 -5.63 -25.07 -8.50
C ARG A 211 -4.81 -23.93 -9.11
N TRP A 212 -3.96 -23.30 -8.30
CA TRP A 212 -3.11 -22.20 -8.76
C TRP A 212 -1.96 -22.68 -9.63
N ALA A 213 -1.38 -23.82 -9.29
CA ALA A 213 -0.35 -24.46 -10.09
C ALA A 213 -0.86 -24.81 -11.49
N ALA A 214 -2.04 -25.42 -11.58
CA ALA A 214 -2.71 -25.69 -12.85
C ALA A 214 -2.94 -24.40 -13.66
N ALA A 215 -3.38 -23.31 -13.03
CA ALA A 215 -3.57 -22.03 -13.69
C ALA A 215 -2.27 -21.37 -14.16
N ALA A 216 -1.13 -21.67 -13.54
CA ALA A 216 0.20 -21.23 -13.94
C ALA A 216 0.89 -22.16 -14.95
N GLY A 217 0.28 -23.31 -15.26
CA GLY A 217 0.85 -24.33 -16.17
C GLY A 217 2.01 -25.12 -15.57
N VAL A 218 2.00 -25.32 -14.24
CA VAL A 218 3.02 -26.06 -13.47
C VAL A 218 2.35 -27.03 -12.52
N ASP A 219 3.10 -27.90 -11.87
CA ASP A 219 2.60 -28.69 -10.73
C ASP A 219 2.72 -27.93 -9.39
N ALA A 220 2.05 -28.47 -8.36
CA ALA A 220 1.99 -27.79 -7.05
C ALA A 220 3.37 -27.65 -6.39
N GLU A 221 4.26 -28.65 -6.53
CA GLU A 221 5.60 -28.58 -5.93
C GLU A 221 6.50 -27.56 -6.66
N GLN A 222 6.38 -27.47 -7.98
CA GLN A 222 7.06 -26.44 -8.76
C GLN A 222 6.62 -25.03 -8.32
N LEU A 223 5.30 -24.80 -8.13
CA LEU A 223 4.77 -23.52 -7.65
C LEU A 223 5.27 -23.19 -6.24
N LEU A 224 5.25 -24.17 -5.33
CA LEU A 224 5.71 -24.00 -3.95
C LEU A 224 7.22 -23.79 -3.87
N SER A 225 8.00 -24.52 -4.69
CA SER A 225 9.45 -24.31 -4.80
C SER A 225 9.78 -22.92 -5.30
N ALA A 226 9.09 -22.45 -6.35
CA ALA A 226 9.23 -21.07 -6.83
C ALA A 226 8.88 -20.05 -5.76
N ALA A 227 7.80 -20.26 -5.00
CA ALA A 227 7.41 -19.39 -3.90
C ALA A 227 8.51 -19.28 -2.81
N ARG A 228 9.16 -20.39 -2.46
CA ARG A 228 10.32 -20.40 -1.53
C ARG A 228 11.52 -19.63 -2.12
N VAL A 229 11.80 -19.79 -3.41
CA VAL A 229 12.83 -19.01 -4.13
C VAL A 229 12.48 -17.53 -4.11
N PHE A 230 11.21 -17.15 -4.31
CA PHE A 230 10.78 -15.74 -4.25
C PHE A 230 10.98 -15.12 -2.86
N VAL A 231 10.82 -15.90 -1.78
CA VAL A 231 11.18 -15.45 -0.43
C VAL A 231 12.70 -15.24 -0.32
N ALA A 232 13.50 -16.21 -0.74
CA ALA A 232 14.97 -16.14 -0.67
C ALA A 232 15.54 -14.96 -1.47
N ARG A 233 14.94 -14.64 -2.63
CA ARG A 233 15.30 -13.50 -3.49
C ARG A 233 14.69 -12.17 -3.04
N SER A 234 13.96 -12.15 -1.95
CA SER A 234 13.22 -10.97 -1.46
C SER A 234 12.15 -10.43 -2.42
N TYR A 235 11.75 -11.17 -3.45
CA TYR A 235 10.59 -10.85 -4.28
C TYR A 235 9.31 -10.92 -3.46
N MET A 236 9.18 -11.95 -2.64
CA MET A 236 8.09 -12.16 -1.72
C MET A 236 8.58 -11.97 -0.28
N ARG A 237 7.98 -11.04 0.44
CA ARG A 237 8.28 -10.81 1.86
C ARG A 237 7.78 -11.95 2.74
N ARG A 238 6.57 -12.43 2.48
CA ARG A 238 5.91 -13.53 3.17
C ARG A 238 4.61 -13.89 2.45
N PHE A 239 4.09 -15.07 2.75
CA PHE A 239 2.72 -15.45 2.42
C PHE A 239 1.89 -15.33 3.71
N ALA A 240 0.88 -14.45 3.77
CA ALA A 240 0.24 -14.11 5.04
C ALA A 240 -1.18 -13.57 4.87
N ALA A 241 -1.93 -13.57 5.99
CA ALA A 241 -3.21 -12.89 6.06
C ALA A 241 -3.03 -11.37 6.10
N VAL A 242 -3.83 -10.68 5.29
CA VAL A 242 -4.00 -9.23 5.33
C VAL A 242 -5.29 -8.91 6.07
N LEU A 243 -5.19 -8.24 7.19
CA LEU A 243 -6.32 -7.87 8.02
C LEU A 243 -6.87 -6.47 7.69
N ASN A 244 -8.10 -6.24 8.05
CA ASN A 244 -8.75 -4.93 7.89
C ASN A 244 -8.49 -4.04 9.10
N HIS A 245 -7.48 -3.17 9.04
CA HIS A 245 -7.04 -2.32 10.14
C HIS A 245 -7.99 -1.17 10.53
N ARG A 246 -9.03 -0.87 9.75
CA ARG A 246 -10.00 0.21 10.07
C ARG A 246 -10.73 0.05 11.41
N ARG A 247 -10.66 -1.12 12.05
CA ARG A 247 -11.25 -1.38 13.37
C ARG A 247 -10.31 -1.11 14.56
N ALA A 248 -9.08 -0.62 14.29
CA ALA A 248 -8.06 -0.40 15.33
C ALA A 248 -8.15 0.97 16.04
N GLY A 249 -9.20 1.78 15.80
CA GLY A 249 -9.46 3.00 16.58
C GLY A 249 -8.69 4.26 16.13
N PHE A 250 -7.92 4.20 15.03
CA PHE A 250 -7.25 5.38 14.46
C PHE A 250 -8.15 6.04 13.41
N GLY A 251 -8.85 7.11 13.83
CA GLY A 251 -9.84 7.80 13.01
C GLY A 251 -9.26 8.90 12.13
N ALA A 252 -8.06 9.41 12.43
CA ALA A 252 -7.45 10.51 11.72
C ALA A 252 -6.05 10.18 11.22
N ASN A 253 -5.77 10.57 9.97
CA ASN A 253 -4.43 10.59 9.42
C ASN A 253 -4.22 11.87 8.62
N GLY A 254 -3.08 12.53 8.85
CA GLY A 254 -2.67 13.72 8.13
C GLY A 254 -1.33 13.48 7.44
N MET A 255 -1.23 13.80 6.16
CA MET A 255 0.07 13.89 5.50
C MET A 255 0.59 15.30 5.68
N ALA A 256 1.52 15.50 6.62
CA ALA A 256 2.20 16.77 6.76
C ALA A 256 3.39 16.81 5.80
N VAL A 257 3.52 17.94 5.09
CA VAL A 257 4.60 18.22 4.14
C VAL A 257 5.36 19.45 4.58
N TRP A 258 6.69 19.41 4.47
CA TRP A 258 7.59 20.37 5.09
C TRP A 258 8.57 20.91 4.04
N ARG A 259 8.68 22.23 3.99
CA ARG A 259 9.72 22.92 3.22
C ARG A 259 10.97 23.01 4.08
N VAL A 260 11.89 22.07 3.87
CA VAL A 260 13.17 21.96 4.59
C VAL A 260 14.28 22.37 3.63
N PRO A 261 15.22 23.25 4.03
CA PRO A 261 16.43 23.56 3.25
C PRO A 261 17.26 22.31 2.97
N GLU A 262 17.98 22.32 1.87
CA GLU A 262 18.75 21.16 1.41
C GLU A 262 19.83 20.72 2.43
N ASP A 263 20.48 21.68 3.04
CA ASP A 263 21.52 21.49 4.06
C ASP A 263 21.01 20.99 5.41
N GLU A 264 19.71 21.18 5.71
CA GLU A 264 19.07 20.71 6.95
C GLU A 264 18.40 19.34 6.81
N LEU A 265 18.26 18.79 5.59
CA LEU A 265 17.49 17.57 5.32
C LEU A 265 18.01 16.34 6.08
N GLU A 266 19.33 16.21 6.17
CA GLU A 266 19.98 15.06 6.79
C GLU A 266 19.85 15.07 8.32
N GLU A 267 19.67 16.23 8.92
CA GLU A 267 19.42 16.40 10.37
C GLU A 267 17.92 16.28 10.68
N LEU A 268 17.08 17.07 10.00
CA LEU A 268 15.67 17.20 10.36
C LEU A 268 14.84 15.99 9.96
N GLY A 269 15.18 15.28 8.87
CA GLY A 269 14.48 14.09 8.45
C GLY A 269 14.42 12.99 9.52
N PRO A 270 15.55 12.57 10.11
CA PRO A 270 15.56 11.62 11.24
C PRO A 270 14.82 12.13 12.48
N ARG A 271 14.93 13.43 12.82
CA ARG A 271 14.23 14.02 13.97
C ARG A 271 12.71 13.93 13.80
N MET A 272 12.18 14.27 12.61
CA MET A 272 10.76 14.10 12.28
C MET A 272 10.33 12.62 12.32
N ALA A 273 11.19 11.73 11.82
CA ALA A 273 10.92 10.29 11.79
C ALA A 273 10.87 9.64 13.18
N ALA A 274 11.54 10.22 14.19
CA ALA A 274 11.60 9.69 15.55
C ALA A 274 10.24 9.74 16.28
N PHE A 275 9.32 10.61 15.87
CA PHE A 275 8.00 10.69 16.50
C PHE A 275 7.22 9.39 16.30
N LYS A 276 6.64 8.83 17.36
CA LYS A 276 5.83 7.59 17.30
C LYS A 276 4.56 7.77 16.47
N ALA A 277 3.97 8.98 16.48
CA ALA A 277 2.81 9.31 15.68
C ALA A 277 3.10 9.30 14.16
N VAL A 278 4.38 9.38 13.76
CA VAL A 278 4.82 9.32 12.37
C VAL A 278 5.03 7.86 11.97
N SER A 279 4.21 7.35 11.07
CA SER A 279 4.34 6.00 10.52
C SER A 279 5.27 5.94 9.30
N HIS A 280 5.33 7.01 8.53
CA HIS A 280 6.16 7.12 7.33
C HIS A 280 6.81 8.50 7.29
N CYS A 281 8.10 8.53 6.95
CA CYS A 281 8.83 9.75 6.72
C CYS A 281 9.73 9.59 5.49
N TYR A 282 9.56 10.49 4.50
CA TYR A 282 10.26 10.43 3.22
C TYR A 282 10.82 11.79 2.82
N ARG A 283 12.01 11.77 2.16
CA ARG A 283 12.45 12.88 1.32
C ARG A 283 11.96 12.64 -0.11
N ARG A 284 11.44 13.71 -0.74
CA ARG A 284 10.95 13.71 -2.13
C ARG A 284 11.45 14.96 -2.88
N PRO A 285 11.45 14.95 -4.23
CA PRO A 285 11.85 16.12 -4.98
C PRO A 285 10.91 17.31 -4.78
N THR A 286 11.45 18.51 -4.94
CA THR A 286 10.72 19.76 -4.97
C THR A 286 10.56 20.27 -6.41
N TYR A 287 9.57 21.15 -6.62
CA TYR A 287 9.30 21.83 -7.87
C TYR A 287 8.98 23.30 -7.60
N PRO A 288 9.04 24.21 -8.58
CA PRO A 288 8.68 25.62 -8.36
C PRO A 288 7.30 25.84 -7.76
N ASP A 289 6.34 24.99 -8.13
CA ASP A 289 4.96 25.01 -7.62
C ASP A 289 4.71 23.98 -6.49
N TRP A 290 5.74 23.20 -6.10
CA TRP A 290 5.71 22.23 -5.01
C TRP A 290 7.01 22.29 -4.18
N PRO A 291 7.11 23.18 -3.16
CA PRO A 291 8.37 23.44 -2.47
C PRO A 291 8.68 22.48 -1.29
N TYR A 292 7.85 21.49 -1.04
CA TYR A 292 7.97 20.62 0.13
C TYR A 292 8.87 19.41 -0.15
N SER A 293 9.91 19.25 0.66
CA SER A 293 10.96 18.22 0.51
C SER A 293 10.80 17.02 1.44
N ILE A 294 10.23 17.19 2.65
CA ILE A 294 9.96 16.11 3.60
C ILE A 294 8.45 15.87 3.73
N PHE A 295 8.07 14.60 3.83
CA PHE A 295 6.70 14.13 3.98
C PHE A 295 6.59 13.23 5.19
N THR A 296 5.71 13.54 6.12
CA THR A 296 5.40 12.72 7.29
C THR A 296 3.94 12.29 7.26
N MET A 297 3.68 10.99 7.39
CA MET A 297 2.33 10.49 7.59
C MET A 297 2.08 10.33 9.08
N VAL A 298 1.23 11.19 9.62
CA VAL A 298 0.88 11.23 11.04
C VAL A 298 -0.45 10.53 11.27
N HIS A 299 -0.50 9.60 12.22
CA HIS A 299 -1.71 8.89 12.61
C HIS A 299 -2.10 9.25 14.04
N ALA A 300 -3.39 9.53 14.26
CA ALA A 300 -3.93 9.84 15.58
C ALA A 300 -5.38 9.37 15.72
N ARG A 301 -5.91 9.40 16.93
CA ARG A 301 -7.32 9.03 17.22
C ARG A 301 -8.31 10.09 16.77
N SER A 302 -7.89 11.35 16.78
CA SER A 302 -8.69 12.51 16.35
C SER A 302 -7.86 13.44 15.47
N LYS A 303 -8.55 14.34 14.77
CA LYS A 303 -7.91 15.39 13.99
C LYS A 303 -7.08 16.31 14.90
N ASP A 304 -7.60 16.68 16.07
CA ASP A 304 -6.91 17.55 17.01
C ASP A 304 -5.62 16.92 17.54
N ALA A 305 -5.63 15.62 17.86
CA ALA A 305 -4.42 14.90 18.25
C ALA A 305 -3.39 14.81 17.09
N CYS A 306 -3.86 14.73 15.85
CA CYS A 306 -3.01 14.76 14.67
C CYS A 306 -2.33 16.15 14.53
N GLU A 307 -3.09 17.22 14.66
CA GLU A 307 -2.57 18.60 14.62
C GLU A 307 -1.59 18.88 15.78
N GLN A 308 -1.86 18.38 16.97
CA GLN A 308 -0.93 18.48 18.12
C GLN A 308 0.40 17.78 17.84
N ALA A 309 0.36 16.57 17.28
CA ALA A 309 1.58 15.85 16.89
C ALA A 309 2.37 16.59 15.81
N ILE A 310 1.69 17.18 14.82
CA ILE A 310 2.31 17.98 13.76
C ILE A 310 2.92 19.27 14.34
N ALA A 311 2.25 19.92 15.30
CA ALA A 311 2.77 21.08 15.99
C ALA A 311 4.03 20.73 16.81
N ALA A 312 4.02 19.61 17.54
CA ALA A 312 5.20 19.12 18.27
C ALA A 312 6.39 18.84 17.34
N ILE A 313 6.14 18.28 16.14
CA ILE A 313 7.20 18.10 15.12
C ILE A 313 7.73 19.48 14.66
N ALA A 314 6.86 20.46 14.45
CA ALA A 314 7.25 21.81 14.03
C ALA A 314 8.15 22.51 15.07
N GLU A 315 7.77 22.43 16.34
CA GLU A 315 8.55 22.99 17.46
C GLU A 315 9.92 22.30 17.56
N GLU A 316 9.93 20.97 17.55
CA GLU A 316 11.17 20.18 17.63
C GLU A 316 12.16 20.51 16.52
N THR A 317 11.65 20.78 15.30
CA THR A 317 12.49 21.03 14.11
C THR A 317 12.70 22.51 13.81
N GLY A 318 12.10 23.40 14.59
CA GLY A 318 12.17 24.85 14.34
C GLY A 318 11.40 25.31 13.10
N ILE A 319 10.56 24.47 12.49
CA ILE A 319 9.74 24.81 11.31
C ILE A 319 8.36 25.28 11.79
N THR A 320 8.34 26.33 12.60
CA THR A 320 7.12 26.87 13.20
C THR A 320 6.33 27.78 12.24
N ASP A 321 6.98 28.36 11.21
CA ASP A 321 6.32 29.16 10.18
C ASP A 321 5.28 28.33 9.41
N PRO A 322 3.97 28.71 9.45
CA PRO A 322 2.91 28.04 8.70
C PRO A 322 3.15 28.00 7.19
N GLY A 323 3.86 28.99 6.62
CA GLY A 323 4.21 29.04 5.19
C GLY A 323 5.24 27.98 4.77
N ARG A 324 5.92 27.35 5.72
CA ARG A 324 6.90 26.27 5.47
C ARG A 324 6.33 24.86 5.62
N ARG A 325 5.04 24.73 5.92
CA ARG A 325 4.38 23.42 6.05
C ARG A 325 2.94 23.46 5.55
N ALA A 326 2.42 22.30 5.17
CA ALA A 326 1.01 22.08 4.90
C ALA A 326 0.57 20.72 5.43
N VAL A 327 -0.71 20.59 5.80
CA VAL A 327 -1.31 19.33 6.21
C VAL A 327 -2.40 18.95 5.23
N LEU A 328 -2.24 17.80 4.60
CA LEU A 328 -3.13 17.30 3.57
C LEU A 328 -4.00 16.19 4.13
N TYR A 329 -5.26 16.49 4.41
CA TYR A 329 -6.26 15.52 4.84
C TYR A 329 -6.95 14.89 3.63
N SER A 330 -7.19 13.58 3.67
CA SER A 330 -8.00 12.91 2.66
C SER A 330 -9.48 13.24 2.88
N THR A 331 -10.12 13.80 1.86
CA THR A 331 -11.56 14.15 1.88
C THR A 331 -12.40 13.16 1.09
N TYR A 332 -11.81 12.44 0.13
CA TYR A 332 -12.47 11.41 -0.65
C TYR A 332 -11.48 10.32 -1.08
N GLU A 333 -11.91 9.05 -1.05
CA GLU A 333 -11.16 7.89 -1.50
C GLU A 333 -11.75 7.38 -2.81
N PHE A 334 -11.09 7.63 -3.95
CA PHE A 334 -11.53 7.16 -5.26
C PHE A 334 -11.14 5.70 -5.51
N LYS A 335 -9.96 5.30 -5.04
CA LYS A 335 -9.46 3.94 -5.23
C LYS A 335 -8.53 3.57 -4.07
N LYS A 336 -8.76 2.39 -3.50
CA LYS A 336 -7.87 1.77 -2.51
C LYS A 336 -7.88 0.26 -2.68
N ILE A 337 -6.99 -0.21 -3.52
CA ILE A 337 -6.81 -1.64 -3.78
C ILE A 337 -5.36 -2.03 -3.55
N ARG A 338 -5.09 -3.31 -3.51
CA ARG A 338 -3.74 -3.82 -3.59
C ARG A 338 -3.23 -3.73 -5.03
N LEU A 339 -1.96 -3.36 -5.21
CA LEU A 339 -1.30 -3.44 -6.49
C LEU A 339 -1.22 -4.90 -6.94
N MET A 340 -1.66 -5.17 -8.16
CA MET A 340 -1.54 -6.48 -8.79
C MET A 340 -0.41 -6.44 -9.82
N TYR A 341 0.49 -7.42 -9.76
CA TYR A 341 1.70 -7.45 -10.57
C TYR A 341 1.52 -8.31 -11.81
N PHE A 342 2.15 -7.92 -12.91
CA PHE A 342 2.22 -8.67 -14.18
C PHE A 342 0.85 -9.10 -14.70
N THR A 343 -0.13 -8.20 -14.62
CA THR A 343 -1.47 -8.44 -15.17
C THR A 343 -1.57 -7.97 -16.62
N PRO A 344 -2.38 -8.61 -17.48
CA PRO A 344 -2.56 -8.19 -18.87
C PRO A 344 -2.96 -6.71 -19.02
N GLY A 345 -3.71 -6.18 -18.05
CA GLY A 345 -4.19 -4.80 -18.06
C GLY A 345 -3.09 -3.72 -18.20
N TYR A 346 -1.85 -4.02 -17.79
CA TYR A 346 -0.73 -3.07 -18.01
C TYR A 346 -0.43 -2.89 -19.49
N ARG A 347 -0.33 -3.99 -20.22
CA ARG A 347 -0.06 -3.96 -21.66
C ARG A 347 -1.25 -3.38 -22.43
N GLU A 348 -2.46 -3.79 -22.10
CA GLU A 348 -3.70 -3.26 -22.71
C GLU A 348 -3.81 -1.74 -22.51
N TRP A 349 -3.48 -1.24 -21.31
CA TRP A 349 -3.47 0.20 -21.03
C TRP A 349 -2.40 0.93 -21.86
N GLU A 350 -1.19 0.38 -21.96
CA GLU A 350 -0.12 0.98 -22.77
C GLU A 350 -0.42 1.00 -24.25
N ASP A 351 -1.06 -0.05 -24.79
CA ASP A 351 -1.49 -0.10 -26.19
C ASP A 351 -2.45 1.05 -26.51
N LEU A 352 -3.46 1.27 -25.65
CA LEU A 352 -4.39 2.41 -25.78
C LEU A 352 -3.67 3.75 -25.64
N ALA A 353 -2.74 3.86 -24.68
CA ALA A 353 -2.01 5.09 -24.45
C ALA A 353 -1.12 5.47 -25.64
N LEU A 354 -0.40 4.50 -26.22
CA LEU A 354 0.46 4.69 -27.40
C LEU A 354 -0.35 4.98 -28.66
N ALA A 355 -1.53 4.38 -28.81
CA ALA A 355 -2.45 4.66 -29.91
C ALA A 355 -3.16 6.02 -29.79
N GLY A 356 -2.97 6.77 -28.70
CA GLY A 356 -3.72 8.00 -28.43
C GLY A 356 -5.21 7.79 -28.16
N ALA A 357 -5.62 6.54 -27.92
CA ALA A 357 -7.01 6.16 -27.68
C ALA A 357 -7.51 6.63 -26.31
N PRO A 358 -8.85 6.71 -26.10
CA PRO A 358 -9.41 6.99 -24.79
C PRO A 358 -8.94 5.98 -23.73
N LEU A 359 -8.48 6.49 -22.59
CA LEU A 359 -8.01 5.65 -21.51
C LEU A 359 -9.15 5.03 -20.70
N PRO A 360 -8.97 3.82 -20.15
CA PRO A 360 -9.95 3.18 -19.28
C PRO A 360 -10.28 4.04 -18.07
N ARG A 361 -11.49 3.87 -17.55
CA ARG A 361 -11.97 4.56 -16.35
C ARG A 361 -12.20 3.59 -15.22
N TRP A 362 -11.82 3.98 -14.02
CA TRP A 362 -12.17 3.24 -12.82
C TRP A 362 -13.66 3.40 -12.53
N GLY A 363 -14.39 2.29 -12.57
CA GLY A 363 -15.79 2.22 -12.15
C GLY A 363 -15.83 1.58 -10.77
N GLY A 364 -15.61 2.36 -9.70
CA GLY A 364 -15.54 1.90 -8.33
C GLY A 364 -16.82 1.36 -7.77
#